data_a61ab6a98ff333fcf7fb058efd0e008a
#
_entry.id   a61ab6a98ff333fcf7fb058efd0e008a
#
_cell.length_a   1.000
_cell.length_b   1.000
_cell.length_c   1.000
_cell.angle_alpha   90.00
_cell.angle_beta   90.00
_cell.angle_gamma   90.00
#
_symmetry.space_group_name_H-M   'P 1'
#
loop_
_entity.id
_entity.type
_entity.pdbx_description
1 polymer ?
#
loop_
_entity_poly.entity_id
_entity_poly.type
_entity_poly.pdbx_seq_one_letter_code
_entity_poly.pdbx_strand_id
1 'polypeptide(L)'
;MRKKSGFTIVEQAIALVPEFENVVRKLDQQVTLRGQSKSTLNNYIRRIALCVVHFGRLPEQIDPEEINEYLVGLARDPKSPSRSSFKHMVYGLRYYFRLMGMNKNAIALPSLKKDTKLPIILNTKELKALFAAPTLLKHRIVLTLVYSAGLRGQEVINLKISDIDFERKTIHIRQSKFKKDRIVPLSEYLASGLKKYLQAENPHIWLFNGKEPDGRYSVKGLSWVMRESIKKTSISKEVSLHSLRHSYATHLLEQGINIVTLKELLGHASIITTMIYLHVAQCPLIKPHSPLDRLYNFTKDEDKV
;
A
#
# COMPACT_ATOMS: atom_id res chain seq x y z
N MET A 1 17.62 25.09 -0.04
CA MET A 1 18.04 24.09 -1.06
C MET A 1 19.24 23.32 -0.50
N ARG A 2 19.06 22.07 -0.07
CA ARG A 2 20.19 21.17 0.25
C ARG A 2 20.66 20.55 -1.07
N LYS A 3 21.85 20.92 -1.54
CA LYS A 3 22.58 20.25 -2.62
C LYS A 3 22.74 18.78 -2.22
N LYS A 4 22.09 17.87 -2.94
CA LYS A 4 22.46 16.45 -2.95
C LYS A 4 23.66 16.30 -3.88
N SER A 5 24.84 16.55 -3.37
CA SER A 5 26.09 16.15 -4.01
C SER A 5 26.46 14.77 -3.45
N GLY A 6 26.00 13.71 -4.10
CA GLY A 6 26.37 12.35 -3.78
C GLY A 6 25.75 11.40 -4.79
N PHE A 7 26.59 10.58 -5.40
CA PHE A 7 26.15 9.48 -6.26
C PHE A 7 25.09 8.62 -5.52
N THR A 8 24.08 8.18 -6.26
CA THR A 8 23.15 7.18 -5.74
C THR A 8 23.91 5.89 -5.44
N ILE A 9 23.40 5.03 -4.55
CA ILE A 9 24.05 3.74 -4.24
C ILE A 9 24.23 2.87 -5.50
N VAL A 10 23.38 3.04 -6.51
CA VAL A 10 23.50 2.33 -7.79
C VAL A 10 24.65 2.88 -8.60
N GLU A 11 24.81 4.20 -8.68
CA GLU A 11 25.96 4.86 -9.34
C GLU A 11 27.27 4.53 -8.62
N GLN A 12 27.28 4.45 -7.29
CA GLN A 12 28.43 4.00 -6.52
C GLN A 12 28.81 2.55 -6.84
N ALA A 13 27.82 1.66 -6.95
CA ALA A 13 28.05 0.27 -7.30
C ALA A 13 28.61 0.12 -8.73
N ILE A 14 28.11 0.90 -9.70
CA ILE A 14 28.60 0.91 -11.09
C ILE A 14 30.03 1.46 -11.14
N ALA A 15 30.33 2.53 -10.40
CA ALA A 15 31.68 3.09 -10.35
C ALA A 15 32.70 2.12 -9.74
N LEU A 16 32.28 1.30 -8.77
CA LEU A 16 33.13 0.29 -8.10
C LEU A 16 33.29 -0.99 -8.94
N VAL A 17 32.18 -1.43 -9.56
CA VAL A 17 32.11 -2.65 -10.38
C VAL A 17 31.36 -2.31 -11.66
N PRO A 18 32.08 -1.91 -12.76
CA PRO A 18 31.46 -1.46 -14.00
C PRO A 18 30.49 -2.48 -14.64
N GLU A 19 30.75 -3.76 -14.47
CA GLU A 19 29.91 -4.85 -14.97
C GLU A 19 28.49 -4.84 -14.35
N PHE A 20 28.31 -4.17 -13.22
CA PHE A 20 27.01 -4.03 -12.57
C PHE A 20 26.01 -3.24 -13.43
N GLU A 21 26.46 -2.39 -14.33
CA GLU A 21 25.60 -1.70 -15.31
C GLU A 21 24.84 -2.70 -16.19
N ASN A 22 25.52 -3.75 -16.65
CA ASN A 22 24.91 -4.83 -17.44
C ASN A 22 23.83 -5.58 -16.64
N VAL A 23 24.07 -5.77 -15.33
CA VAL A 23 23.10 -6.39 -14.42
C VAL A 23 21.85 -5.51 -14.31
N VAL A 24 22.02 -4.21 -14.09
CA VAL A 24 20.89 -3.25 -14.03
C VAL A 24 20.07 -3.30 -15.31
N ARG A 25 20.70 -3.32 -16.47
CA ARG A 25 20.04 -3.41 -17.79
C ARG A 25 19.27 -4.72 -17.95
N LYS A 26 19.87 -5.87 -17.60
CA LYS A 26 19.20 -7.18 -17.64
C LYS A 26 17.99 -7.25 -16.71
N LEU A 27 18.10 -6.67 -15.50
CA LEU A 27 17.00 -6.59 -14.56
C LEU A 27 15.85 -5.74 -15.10
N ASP A 28 16.14 -4.59 -15.72
CA ASP A 28 15.14 -3.71 -16.32
C ASP A 28 14.40 -4.41 -17.46
N GLN A 29 15.12 -5.08 -18.35
CA GLN A 29 14.54 -5.86 -19.44
C GLN A 29 13.58 -6.94 -18.92
N GLN A 30 14.00 -7.71 -17.92
CA GLN A 30 13.18 -8.79 -17.35
C GLN A 30 11.92 -8.27 -16.65
N VAL A 31 12.04 -7.17 -15.91
CA VAL A 31 10.90 -6.53 -15.23
C VAL A 31 9.91 -5.98 -16.26
N THR A 32 10.43 -5.40 -17.36
CA THR A 32 9.62 -4.87 -18.47
C THR A 32 8.87 -6.01 -19.17
N LEU A 33 9.56 -7.08 -19.56
CA LEU A 33 8.95 -8.24 -20.21
C LEU A 33 7.88 -8.93 -19.36
N ARG A 34 8.07 -8.95 -18.03
CA ARG A 34 7.10 -9.54 -17.09
C ARG A 34 6.00 -8.57 -16.67
N GLY A 35 5.97 -7.36 -17.18
CA GLY A 35 4.98 -6.33 -16.81
C GLY A 35 5.01 -5.95 -15.32
N GLN A 36 6.14 -6.14 -14.64
CA GLN A 36 6.30 -5.81 -13.22
C GLN A 36 6.50 -4.30 -13.03
N SER A 37 6.28 -3.80 -11.79
CA SER A 37 6.39 -2.38 -11.54
C SER A 37 7.85 -1.91 -11.46
N LYS A 38 8.13 -0.71 -12.01
CA LYS A 38 9.44 -0.04 -11.85
C LYS A 38 9.85 0.14 -10.38
N SER A 39 8.89 0.27 -9.48
CA SER A 39 9.16 0.36 -8.03
C SER A 39 9.76 -0.93 -7.48
N THR A 40 9.31 -2.10 -7.94
CA THR A 40 9.88 -3.40 -7.57
C THR A 40 11.31 -3.51 -8.07
N LEU A 41 11.55 -3.14 -9.33
CA LEU A 41 12.88 -3.10 -9.94
C LEU A 41 13.84 -2.22 -9.13
N ASN A 42 13.46 -0.96 -8.89
CA ASN A 42 14.29 -0.01 -8.14
C ASN A 42 14.63 -0.52 -6.72
N ASN A 43 13.69 -1.19 -6.06
CA ASN A 43 13.96 -1.80 -4.77
C ASN A 43 14.98 -2.94 -4.87
N TYR A 44 14.88 -3.81 -5.87
CA TYR A 44 15.83 -4.91 -6.05
C TYR A 44 17.21 -4.40 -6.43
N ILE A 45 17.31 -3.54 -7.46
CA ILE A 45 18.56 -2.94 -7.90
C ILE A 45 19.29 -2.26 -6.74
N ARG A 46 18.56 -1.43 -5.97
CA ARG A 46 19.15 -0.74 -4.82
C ARG A 46 19.71 -1.69 -3.77
N ARG A 47 19.06 -2.84 -3.54
CA ARG A 47 19.52 -3.83 -2.57
C ARG A 47 20.72 -4.62 -3.08
N ILE A 48 20.71 -5.00 -4.34
CA ILE A 48 21.85 -5.66 -4.98
C ILE A 48 23.04 -4.68 -5.03
N ALA A 49 22.83 -3.40 -5.35
CA ALA A 49 23.87 -2.38 -5.32
C ALA A 49 24.52 -2.22 -3.93
N LEU A 50 23.75 -2.31 -2.83
CA LEU A 50 24.31 -2.31 -1.48
C LEU A 50 25.23 -3.52 -1.24
N CYS A 51 24.87 -4.69 -1.75
CA CYS A 51 25.70 -5.89 -1.69
C CYS A 51 27.00 -5.70 -2.50
N VAL A 52 26.87 -5.21 -3.74
CA VAL A 52 28.02 -4.92 -4.62
C VAL A 52 28.98 -3.90 -3.99
N VAL A 53 28.46 -2.83 -3.41
CA VAL A 53 29.31 -1.82 -2.74
C VAL A 53 30.01 -2.39 -1.52
N HIS A 54 29.35 -3.30 -0.78
CA HIS A 54 29.95 -3.94 0.39
C HIS A 54 31.12 -4.85 0.04
N PHE A 55 30.97 -5.68 -1.01
CA PHE A 55 31.97 -6.69 -1.36
C PHE A 55 32.95 -6.25 -2.46
N GLY A 56 32.66 -5.19 -3.22
CA GLY A 56 33.45 -4.79 -4.38
C GLY A 56 33.43 -5.82 -5.53
N ARG A 57 32.46 -6.73 -5.54
CA ARG A 57 32.30 -7.83 -6.51
C ARG A 57 30.81 -8.02 -6.84
N LEU A 58 30.54 -8.65 -7.99
CA LEU A 58 29.17 -9.08 -8.31
C LEU A 58 28.73 -10.24 -7.41
N PRO A 59 27.43 -10.36 -7.06
CA PRO A 59 26.96 -11.39 -6.14
C PRO A 59 27.30 -12.84 -6.53
N GLU A 60 27.40 -13.13 -7.84
CA GLU A 60 27.81 -14.45 -8.33
C GLU A 60 29.28 -14.80 -8.12
N GLN A 61 30.09 -13.79 -7.82
CA GLN A 61 31.54 -13.94 -7.56
C GLN A 61 31.86 -14.05 -6.06
N ILE A 62 30.81 -13.98 -5.21
CA ILE A 62 30.92 -14.00 -3.76
C ILE A 62 30.62 -15.42 -3.27
N ASP A 63 31.43 -15.92 -2.32
CA ASP A 63 31.10 -17.19 -1.70
C ASP A 63 29.73 -17.15 -1.01
N PRO A 64 28.90 -18.19 -1.15
CA PRO A 64 27.64 -18.30 -0.46
C PRO A 64 27.70 -18.07 1.06
N GLU A 65 28.78 -18.52 1.72
CA GLU A 65 28.98 -18.30 3.16
C GLU A 65 29.19 -16.81 3.47
N GLU A 66 30.02 -16.09 2.68
CA GLU A 66 30.20 -14.64 2.83
C GLU A 66 28.89 -13.89 2.71
N ILE A 67 28.02 -14.29 1.76
CA ILE A 67 26.67 -13.70 1.62
C ILE A 67 25.80 -13.98 2.86
N ASN A 68 25.87 -15.19 3.39
CA ASN A 68 25.11 -15.55 4.59
C ASN A 68 25.59 -14.75 5.81
N GLU A 69 26.89 -14.61 6.01
CA GLU A 69 27.48 -13.79 7.09
C GLU A 69 27.04 -12.32 6.97
N TYR A 70 27.09 -11.76 5.77
CA TYR A 70 26.59 -10.42 5.49
C TYR A 70 25.10 -10.26 5.85
N LEU A 71 24.27 -11.22 5.48
CA LEU A 71 22.85 -11.23 5.80
C LEU A 71 22.61 -11.36 7.30
N VAL A 72 23.38 -12.18 8.01
CA VAL A 72 23.34 -12.31 9.48
C VAL A 72 23.74 -10.98 10.13
N GLY A 73 24.81 -10.35 9.65
CA GLY A 73 25.23 -9.02 10.10
C GLY A 73 24.13 -7.99 9.95
N LEU A 74 23.50 -7.92 8.77
CA LEU A 74 22.36 -7.03 8.52
C LEU A 74 21.14 -7.33 9.41
N ALA A 75 20.90 -8.59 9.74
CA ALA A 75 19.77 -8.98 10.60
C ALA A 75 19.99 -8.62 12.07
N ARG A 76 21.24 -8.61 12.53
CA ARG A 76 21.65 -8.33 13.92
C ARG A 76 21.93 -6.87 14.20
N ASP A 77 22.26 -6.07 13.18
CA ASP A 77 22.57 -4.65 13.35
C ASP A 77 21.34 -3.86 13.81
N PRO A 78 21.37 -3.26 15.03
CA PRO A 78 20.28 -2.42 15.52
C PRO A 78 20.04 -1.16 14.66
N LYS A 79 21.07 -0.71 13.94
CA LYS A 79 21.01 0.41 13.00
C LYS A 79 20.58 -0.03 11.59
N SER A 80 20.44 -1.33 11.38
CA SER A 80 20.03 -1.85 10.08
C SER A 80 18.67 -1.28 9.69
N PRO A 81 18.50 -0.92 8.42
CA PRO A 81 17.20 -0.48 7.94
C PRO A 81 16.18 -1.59 8.17
N SER A 82 14.98 -1.20 8.56
CA SER A 82 13.85 -2.04 9.02
C SER A 82 13.81 -3.47 8.47
N ARG A 83 13.20 -4.41 9.20
CA ARG A 83 12.97 -5.81 8.77
C ARG A 83 12.44 -5.95 7.34
N SER A 84 11.69 -4.95 6.85
CA SER A 84 11.26 -4.84 5.45
C SER A 84 12.44 -4.67 4.50
N SER A 85 13.47 -3.93 4.90
CA SER A 85 14.69 -3.72 4.13
C SER A 85 15.49 -5.02 3.97
N PHE A 86 15.64 -5.77 5.04
CA PHE A 86 16.25 -7.10 5.02
C PHE A 86 15.49 -8.06 4.09
N LYS A 87 14.15 -8.09 4.18
CA LYS A 87 13.31 -8.89 3.26
C LYS A 87 13.57 -8.53 1.79
N HIS A 88 13.66 -7.23 1.49
CA HIS A 88 13.95 -6.79 0.11
C HIS A 88 15.35 -7.16 -0.35
N MET A 89 16.35 -7.22 0.55
CA MET A 89 17.69 -7.72 0.22
C MET A 89 17.62 -9.19 -0.20
N VAL A 90 17.04 -10.04 0.63
CA VAL A 90 16.91 -11.48 0.34
C VAL A 90 16.12 -11.72 -0.95
N TYR A 91 15.00 -11.00 -1.17
CA TYR A 91 14.24 -11.15 -2.40
C TYR A 91 14.95 -10.59 -3.63
N GLY A 92 15.72 -9.51 -3.48
CA GLY A 92 16.56 -8.96 -4.54
C GLY A 92 17.64 -9.95 -4.97
N LEU A 93 18.39 -10.54 -4.02
CA LEU A 93 19.39 -11.56 -4.30
C LEU A 93 18.77 -12.81 -4.93
N ARG A 94 17.63 -13.30 -4.43
CA ARG A 94 16.91 -14.42 -5.07
C ARG A 94 16.52 -14.13 -6.51
N TYR A 95 16.06 -12.92 -6.78
CA TYR A 95 15.71 -12.51 -8.13
C TYR A 95 16.94 -12.45 -9.02
N TYR A 96 18.04 -11.90 -8.50
CA TYR A 96 19.33 -11.82 -9.17
C TYR A 96 19.85 -13.20 -9.57
N PHE A 97 20.00 -14.11 -8.60
CA PHE A 97 20.54 -15.46 -8.86
C PHE A 97 19.68 -16.26 -9.84
N ARG A 98 18.34 -16.08 -9.77
CA ARG A 98 17.43 -16.68 -10.75
C ARG A 98 17.64 -16.10 -12.15
N LEU A 99 17.92 -14.81 -12.27
CA LEU A 99 18.21 -14.15 -13.53
C LEU A 99 19.51 -14.62 -14.15
N MET A 100 20.52 -14.90 -13.30
CA MET A 100 21.83 -15.40 -13.72
C MET A 100 21.84 -16.92 -13.98
N GLY A 101 20.70 -17.60 -13.89
CA GLY A 101 20.60 -19.04 -14.13
C GLY A 101 21.25 -19.90 -13.04
N MET A 102 21.61 -19.31 -11.90
CA MET A 102 22.24 -20.04 -10.81
C MET A 102 21.23 -20.92 -10.09
N ASN A 103 21.62 -22.16 -9.85
CA ASN A 103 20.74 -23.16 -9.24
C ASN A 103 20.33 -22.75 -7.82
N LYS A 104 19.06 -22.95 -7.46
CA LYS A 104 18.49 -22.55 -6.17
C LYS A 104 19.24 -23.14 -4.96
N ASN A 105 19.92 -24.27 -5.15
CA ASN A 105 20.65 -24.98 -4.11
C ASN A 105 22.08 -24.45 -3.88
N ALA A 106 22.61 -23.59 -4.78
CA ALA A 106 23.94 -23.04 -4.60
C ALA A 106 24.00 -21.95 -3.51
N ILE A 107 22.87 -21.28 -3.24
CA ILE A 107 22.77 -20.24 -2.21
C ILE A 107 21.48 -20.45 -1.40
N ALA A 108 21.62 -20.97 -0.20
CA ALA A 108 20.54 -21.22 0.75
C ALA A 108 20.04 -19.90 1.39
N LEU A 109 19.45 -19.01 0.59
CA LEU A 109 18.87 -17.78 1.14
C LEU A 109 17.71 -18.12 2.09
N PRO A 110 17.66 -17.47 3.28
CA PRO A 110 16.71 -17.82 4.34
C PRO A 110 15.26 -17.68 3.89
N SER A 111 14.41 -18.63 4.27
CA SER A 111 12.98 -18.49 4.14
C SER A 111 12.48 -17.49 5.19
N LEU A 112 11.88 -16.40 4.73
CA LEU A 112 11.43 -15.34 5.62
C LEU A 112 9.98 -15.55 6.03
N LYS A 113 9.75 -15.80 7.32
CA LYS A 113 8.39 -15.86 7.88
C LYS A 113 7.68 -14.52 7.67
N LYS A 114 6.42 -14.59 7.24
CA LYS A 114 5.56 -13.42 7.08
C LYS A 114 5.05 -13.01 8.46
N ASP A 115 5.45 -11.83 8.93
CA ASP A 115 4.82 -11.26 10.12
C ASP A 115 3.42 -10.79 9.75
N THR A 116 2.45 -11.29 10.44
CA THR A 116 1.06 -10.83 10.35
C THR A 116 0.78 -9.90 11.53
N LYS A 117 1.13 -8.62 11.37
CA LYS A 117 0.62 -7.59 12.29
C LYS A 117 -0.84 -7.32 11.94
N LEU A 118 -1.70 -7.31 12.94
CA LEU A 118 -3.09 -6.90 12.74
C LEU A 118 -3.15 -5.43 12.31
N PRO A 119 -4.07 -5.08 11.42
CA PRO A 119 -4.25 -3.70 10.99
C PRO A 119 -4.75 -2.82 12.14
N ILE A 120 -4.26 -1.58 12.19
CA ILE A 120 -4.72 -0.57 13.12
C ILE A 120 -6.00 0.04 12.56
N ILE A 121 -7.08 -0.04 13.33
CA ILE A 121 -8.40 0.46 12.99
C ILE A 121 -8.71 1.70 13.83
N LEU A 122 -9.19 2.74 13.18
CA LEU A 122 -9.71 3.94 13.82
C LEU A 122 -11.21 3.78 14.08
N ASN A 123 -11.66 4.10 15.28
CA ASN A 123 -13.08 4.13 15.61
C ASN A 123 -13.77 5.39 15.03
N THR A 124 -15.09 5.43 15.12
CA THR A 124 -15.88 6.54 14.57
C THR A 124 -15.55 7.90 15.19
N LYS A 125 -15.24 7.96 16.50
CA LYS A 125 -14.85 9.21 17.17
C LYS A 125 -13.49 9.72 16.68
N GLU A 126 -12.52 8.81 16.57
CA GLU A 126 -11.18 9.10 16.04
C GLU A 126 -11.23 9.59 14.59
N LEU A 127 -12.06 8.95 13.74
CA LEU A 127 -12.24 9.35 12.34
C LEU A 127 -12.87 10.75 12.23
N LYS A 128 -13.91 11.04 13.01
CA LYS A 128 -14.54 12.38 13.03
C LYS A 128 -13.53 13.45 13.43
N ALA A 129 -12.75 13.21 14.48
CA ALA A 129 -11.70 14.12 14.92
C ALA A 129 -10.63 14.33 13.84
N LEU A 130 -10.17 13.23 13.20
CA LEU A 130 -9.16 13.28 12.14
C LEU A 130 -9.63 14.06 10.92
N PHE A 131 -10.90 13.91 10.50
CA PHE A 131 -11.43 14.62 9.34
C PHE A 131 -11.72 16.10 9.63
N ALA A 132 -11.96 16.47 10.87
CA ALA A 132 -12.13 17.87 11.30
C ALA A 132 -10.78 18.60 11.46
N ALA A 133 -9.69 17.87 11.71
CA ALA A 133 -8.39 18.44 12.05
C ALA A 133 -7.72 19.32 10.95
N PRO A 134 -7.80 18.99 9.64
CA PRO A 134 -7.20 19.82 8.60
C PRO A 134 -7.92 21.17 8.44
N THR A 135 -7.17 22.24 8.36
CA THR A 135 -7.71 23.59 8.07
C THR A 135 -8.07 23.76 6.60
N LEU A 136 -7.24 23.21 5.70
CA LEU A 136 -7.46 23.28 4.25
C LEU A 136 -8.52 22.29 3.79
N LEU A 137 -9.49 22.76 3.01
CA LEU A 137 -10.56 21.92 2.44
C LEU A 137 -9.98 20.75 1.64
N LYS A 138 -8.98 20.99 0.79
CA LYS A 138 -8.25 19.97 0.04
C LYS A 138 -7.77 18.81 0.92
N HIS A 139 -7.14 19.11 2.05
CA HIS A 139 -6.60 18.09 2.94
C HIS A 139 -7.71 17.30 3.62
N ARG A 140 -8.81 17.96 3.98
CA ARG A 140 -10.00 17.30 4.53
C ARG A 140 -10.61 16.34 3.51
N ILE A 141 -10.79 16.79 2.26
CA ILE A 141 -11.32 15.95 1.18
C ILE A 141 -10.42 14.76 0.88
N VAL A 142 -9.10 14.94 0.86
CA VAL A 142 -8.15 13.84 0.67
C VAL A 142 -8.34 12.73 1.71
N LEU A 143 -8.40 13.07 3.00
CA LEU A 143 -8.54 12.08 4.07
C LEU A 143 -9.90 11.38 4.03
N THR A 144 -10.98 12.15 3.82
CA THR A 144 -12.33 11.59 3.72
C THR A 144 -12.48 10.70 2.49
N LEU A 145 -11.86 11.05 1.36
CA LEU A 145 -11.86 10.23 0.15
C LEU A 145 -11.16 8.89 0.37
N VAL A 146 -9.97 8.91 1.01
CA VAL A 146 -9.23 7.66 1.31
C VAL A 146 -10.09 6.71 2.14
N TYR A 147 -10.78 7.22 3.14
CA TYR A 147 -11.67 6.41 3.98
C TYR A 147 -12.95 6.01 3.25
N SER A 148 -13.65 6.95 2.60
CA SER A 148 -14.96 6.71 1.97
C SER A 148 -14.93 5.70 0.84
N ALA A 149 -13.80 5.61 0.11
CA ALA A 149 -13.65 4.74 -1.06
C ALA A 149 -12.55 3.66 -0.87
N GLY A 150 -11.94 3.58 0.29
CA GLY A 150 -10.91 2.60 0.61
C GLY A 150 -9.67 2.67 -0.30
N LEU A 151 -9.25 3.88 -0.72
CA LEU A 151 -8.22 4.06 -1.74
C LEU A 151 -6.81 3.88 -1.19
N ARG A 152 -5.91 3.42 -2.09
CA ARG A 152 -4.46 3.47 -1.84
C ARG A 152 -3.93 4.88 -2.12
N GLY A 153 -2.88 5.31 -1.43
CA GLY A 153 -2.30 6.64 -1.66
C GLY A 153 -1.93 6.90 -3.12
N GLN A 154 -1.43 5.88 -3.83
CA GLN A 154 -1.12 5.99 -5.26
C GLN A 154 -2.38 6.16 -6.13
N GLU A 155 -3.48 5.54 -5.77
CA GLU A 155 -4.76 5.69 -6.46
C GLU A 155 -5.29 7.11 -6.29
N VAL A 156 -5.20 7.67 -5.09
CA VAL A 156 -5.63 9.06 -4.80
C VAL A 156 -4.90 10.09 -5.65
N ILE A 157 -3.58 10.00 -5.77
CA ILE A 157 -2.80 10.99 -6.56
C ILE A 157 -2.97 10.82 -8.07
N ASN A 158 -3.49 9.68 -8.52
CA ASN A 158 -3.75 9.39 -9.93
C ASN A 158 -5.21 9.65 -10.33
N LEU A 159 -6.08 10.01 -9.40
CA LEU A 159 -7.47 10.36 -9.73
C LEU A 159 -7.53 11.63 -10.57
N LYS A 160 -8.30 11.56 -11.64
CA LYS A 160 -8.69 12.70 -12.46
C LYS A 160 -10.07 13.19 -12.07
N ILE A 161 -10.40 14.42 -12.42
CA ILE A 161 -11.74 14.98 -12.22
C ILE A 161 -12.76 14.14 -13.00
N SER A 162 -12.42 13.72 -14.22
CA SER A 162 -13.26 12.87 -15.08
C SER A 162 -13.53 11.46 -14.54
N ASP A 163 -12.86 11.05 -13.46
CA ASP A 163 -13.10 9.77 -12.82
C ASP A 163 -14.24 9.82 -11.79
N ILE A 164 -14.75 11.03 -11.49
CA ILE A 164 -15.84 11.25 -10.55
C ILE A 164 -17.15 11.42 -11.32
N ASP A 165 -18.06 10.49 -11.14
CA ASP A 165 -19.41 10.59 -11.68
C ASP A 165 -20.37 10.97 -10.54
N PHE A 166 -20.79 12.23 -10.55
CA PHE A 166 -21.70 12.78 -9.53
C PHE A 166 -23.15 12.32 -9.71
N GLU A 167 -23.56 11.98 -10.93
CA GLU A 167 -24.93 11.54 -11.22
C GLU A 167 -25.09 10.08 -10.81
N ARG A 168 -24.17 9.21 -11.25
CA ARG A 168 -24.16 7.79 -10.89
C ARG A 168 -23.64 7.53 -9.48
N LYS A 169 -23.14 8.57 -8.80
CA LYS A 169 -22.51 8.48 -7.46
C LYS A 169 -21.42 7.42 -7.42
N THR A 170 -20.48 7.47 -8.38
CA THR A 170 -19.38 6.51 -8.49
C THR A 170 -18.04 7.19 -8.71
N ILE A 171 -16.98 6.47 -8.36
CA ILE A 171 -15.58 6.85 -8.62
C ILE A 171 -14.93 5.73 -9.41
N HIS A 172 -14.37 6.04 -10.56
CA HIS A 172 -13.64 5.10 -11.39
C HIS A 172 -12.15 5.09 -11.01
N ILE A 173 -11.66 3.99 -10.46
CA ILE A 173 -10.27 3.81 -10.09
C ILE A 173 -9.55 3.09 -11.22
N ARG A 174 -8.79 3.86 -12.00
CA ARG A 174 -8.06 3.33 -13.16
C ARG A 174 -6.72 2.74 -12.76
N GLN A 175 -6.32 1.68 -13.47
CA GLN A 175 -4.98 1.07 -13.40
C GLN A 175 -4.47 0.88 -11.97
N SER A 176 -5.32 0.32 -11.11
CA SER A 176 -4.91 -0.07 -9.76
C SER A 176 -3.79 -1.13 -9.81
N LYS A 177 -3.28 -1.54 -8.68
CA LYS A 177 -2.29 -2.63 -8.61
C LYS A 177 -2.77 -3.83 -9.44
N PHE A 178 -1.96 -4.33 -10.38
CA PHE A 178 -2.26 -5.34 -11.41
C PHE A 178 -3.07 -4.85 -12.63
N LYS A 179 -3.12 -3.53 -12.90
CA LYS A 179 -3.80 -2.92 -14.07
C LYS A 179 -5.30 -3.26 -14.19
N LYS A 180 -5.97 -3.58 -13.07
CA LYS A 180 -7.42 -3.78 -13.03
C LYS A 180 -8.11 -2.49 -12.61
N ASP A 181 -9.07 -2.07 -13.42
CA ASP A 181 -9.98 -0.97 -13.09
C ASP A 181 -11.04 -1.47 -12.12
N ARG A 182 -11.58 -0.58 -11.32
CA ARG A 182 -12.74 -0.83 -10.49
C ARG A 182 -13.56 0.44 -10.27
N ILE A 183 -14.84 0.25 -10.02
CA ILE A 183 -15.77 1.32 -9.66
C ILE A 183 -16.07 1.18 -8.16
N VAL A 184 -16.02 2.28 -7.43
CA VAL A 184 -16.38 2.33 -6.01
C VAL A 184 -17.47 3.39 -5.79
N PRO A 185 -18.31 3.25 -4.76
CA PRO A 185 -19.35 4.24 -4.47
C PRO A 185 -18.76 5.59 -4.08
N LEU A 186 -19.41 6.66 -4.50
CA LEU A 186 -19.19 8.03 -4.04
C LEU A 186 -20.27 8.37 -3.00
N SER A 187 -19.89 8.53 -1.73
CA SER A 187 -20.85 8.92 -0.69
C SER A 187 -21.36 10.36 -0.90
N GLU A 188 -22.59 10.63 -0.50
CA GLU A 188 -23.21 11.96 -0.66
C GLU A 188 -22.46 13.04 0.12
N TYR A 189 -21.99 12.71 1.33
CA TYR A 189 -21.16 13.63 2.12
C TYR A 189 -19.88 14.01 1.38
N LEU A 190 -19.19 13.03 0.79
CA LEU A 190 -17.98 13.29 0.01
C LEU A 190 -18.29 14.04 -1.29
N ALA A 191 -19.37 13.70 -1.97
CA ALA A 191 -19.81 14.39 -3.19
C ALA A 191 -20.06 15.89 -2.96
N SER A 192 -20.75 16.24 -1.87
CA SER A 192 -20.96 17.63 -1.47
C SER A 192 -19.63 18.35 -1.20
N GLY A 193 -18.73 17.71 -0.46
CA GLY A 193 -17.40 18.26 -0.18
C GLY A 193 -16.54 18.45 -1.44
N LEU A 194 -16.58 17.46 -2.35
CA LEU A 194 -15.87 17.53 -3.64
C LEU A 194 -16.37 18.66 -4.52
N LYS A 195 -17.69 18.87 -4.63
CA LYS A 195 -18.24 19.99 -5.38
C LYS A 195 -17.70 21.33 -4.88
N LYS A 196 -17.71 21.55 -3.55
CA LYS A 196 -17.14 22.77 -2.93
C LYS A 196 -15.63 22.89 -3.21
N TYR A 197 -14.90 21.79 -3.12
CA TYR A 197 -13.48 21.76 -3.40
C TYR A 197 -13.18 22.11 -4.86
N LEU A 198 -13.90 21.53 -5.83
CA LEU A 198 -13.73 21.79 -7.25
C LEU A 198 -14.05 23.26 -7.61
N GLN A 199 -15.05 23.85 -6.96
CA GLN A 199 -15.37 25.28 -7.14
C GLN A 199 -14.29 26.18 -6.56
N ALA A 200 -13.71 25.84 -5.41
CA ALA A 200 -12.73 26.67 -4.73
C ALA A 200 -11.31 26.59 -5.33
N GLU A 201 -10.87 25.41 -5.70
CA GLU A 201 -9.48 25.15 -6.16
C GLU A 201 -9.34 25.06 -7.68
N ASN A 202 -10.45 24.89 -8.40
CA ASN A 202 -10.57 24.79 -9.87
C ASN A 202 -9.44 23.94 -10.52
N PRO A 203 -9.22 22.69 -10.11
CA PRO A 203 -8.20 21.85 -10.72
C PRO A 203 -8.55 21.51 -12.18
N HIS A 204 -7.56 21.32 -13.06
CA HIS A 204 -7.82 21.13 -14.48
C HIS A 204 -7.87 19.65 -14.91
N ILE A 205 -6.93 18.84 -14.47
CA ILE A 205 -6.80 17.43 -14.91
C ILE A 205 -6.90 16.49 -13.70
N TRP A 206 -5.98 16.67 -12.75
CA TRP A 206 -5.89 15.82 -11.56
C TRP A 206 -6.86 16.31 -10.50
N LEU A 207 -7.54 15.39 -9.85
CA LEU A 207 -8.43 15.75 -8.76
C LEU A 207 -7.70 16.55 -7.67
N PHE A 208 -6.45 16.19 -7.40
CA PHE A 208 -5.59 16.92 -6.47
C PHE A 208 -4.28 17.36 -7.14
N ASN A 209 -4.15 18.65 -7.33
CA ASN A 209 -2.92 19.24 -7.86
C ASN A 209 -1.82 19.32 -6.78
N GLY A 210 -0.57 19.18 -7.24
CA GLY A 210 0.63 19.42 -6.46
C GLY A 210 0.93 20.91 -6.27
N LYS A 211 2.21 21.27 -6.26
CA LYS A 211 2.67 22.67 -6.21
C LYS A 211 2.53 23.35 -7.57
N GLU A 212 2.69 22.60 -8.64
CA GLU A 212 2.53 23.09 -10.00
C GLU A 212 1.06 22.88 -10.44
N PRO A 213 0.50 23.80 -11.23
CA PRO A 213 -0.91 23.78 -11.63
C PRO A 213 -1.36 22.44 -12.25
N ASP A 214 -0.54 21.86 -13.12
CA ASP A 214 -0.83 20.59 -13.80
C ASP A 214 -0.07 19.40 -13.20
N GLY A 215 0.66 19.64 -12.11
CA GLY A 215 1.41 18.63 -11.38
C GLY A 215 0.52 17.80 -10.47
N ARG A 216 0.74 16.48 -10.45
CA ARG A 216 0.03 15.59 -9.50
C ARG A 216 0.45 15.85 -8.06
N TYR A 217 -0.48 15.66 -7.14
CA TYR A 217 -0.14 15.59 -5.72
C TYR A 217 0.81 14.42 -5.46
N SER A 218 1.63 14.49 -4.42
CA SER A 218 2.59 13.44 -4.12
C SER A 218 2.13 12.54 -2.97
N VAL A 219 2.51 11.25 -3.00
CA VAL A 219 2.27 10.33 -1.87
C VAL A 219 2.95 10.83 -0.58
N LYS A 220 4.09 11.52 -0.70
CA LYS A 220 4.75 12.16 0.46
C LYS A 220 3.90 13.30 1.02
N GLY A 221 3.26 14.08 0.14
CA GLY A 221 2.30 15.12 0.54
C GLY A 221 1.09 14.54 1.26
N LEU A 222 0.50 13.46 0.74
CA LEU A 222 -0.59 12.75 1.43
C LEU A 222 -0.17 12.26 2.83
N SER A 223 1.02 11.67 2.93
CA SER A 223 1.55 11.20 4.22
C SER A 223 1.84 12.34 5.19
N TRP A 224 2.23 13.49 4.67
CA TRP A 224 2.41 14.71 5.47
C TRP A 224 1.07 15.22 6.00
N VAL A 225 0.03 15.32 5.13
CA VAL A 225 -1.33 15.70 5.54
C VAL A 225 -1.82 14.82 6.68
N MET A 226 -1.67 13.50 6.55
CA MET A 226 -2.07 12.54 7.59
C MET A 226 -1.37 12.82 8.92
N ARG A 227 -0.04 12.97 8.91
CA ARG A 227 0.75 13.25 10.14
C ARG A 227 0.36 14.56 10.81
N GLU A 228 0.23 15.63 10.03
CA GLU A 228 -0.14 16.94 10.59
C GLU A 228 -1.57 16.94 11.13
N SER A 229 -2.47 16.17 10.51
CA SER A 229 -3.84 16.02 11.03
C SER A 229 -3.86 15.25 12.35
N ILE A 230 -3.10 14.16 12.47
CA ILE A 230 -2.99 13.36 13.70
C ILE A 230 -2.46 14.20 14.85
N LYS A 231 -1.43 15.02 14.65
CA LYS A 231 -0.86 15.91 15.68
C LYS A 231 -1.88 16.86 16.30
N LYS A 232 -2.97 17.15 15.59
CA LYS A 232 -4.06 18.03 16.06
C LYS A 232 -5.19 17.26 16.75
N THR A 233 -5.02 15.97 16.94
CA THR A 233 -6.02 15.07 17.57
C THR A 233 -5.42 14.37 18.79
N SER A 234 -6.27 13.77 19.61
CA SER A 234 -5.86 12.92 20.74
C SER A 234 -5.61 11.46 20.34
N ILE A 235 -5.43 11.15 19.06
CA ILE A 235 -5.20 9.78 18.58
C ILE A 235 -3.79 9.35 18.96
N SER A 236 -3.68 8.35 19.83
CA SER A 236 -2.41 7.78 20.30
C SER A 236 -1.89 6.62 19.43
N LYS A 237 -2.72 6.12 18.51
CA LYS A 237 -2.37 5.00 17.62
C LYS A 237 -1.38 5.43 16.54
N GLU A 238 -0.45 4.55 16.17
CA GLU A 238 0.45 4.76 15.02
C GLU A 238 -0.30 4.56 13.69
N VAL A 239 -1.00 5.58 13.23
CA VAL A 239 -1.83 5.51 12.05
C VAL A 239 -1.17 6.13 10.81
N SER A 240 -1.56 5.62 9.66
CA SER A 240 -1.13 6.06 8.34
C SER A 240 -2.33 6.18 7.40
N LEU A 241 -2.13 6.66 6.16
CA LEU A 241 -3.17 6.60 5.14
C LEU A 241 -3.72 5.18 4.94
N HIS A 242 -2.86 4.17 5.12
CA HIS A 242 -3.28 2.78 4.98
C HIS A 242 -4.23 2.34 6.10
N SER A 243 -4.09 2.93 7.29
CA SER A 243 -5.01 2.70 8.42
C SER A 243 -6.42 3.22 8.12
N LEU A 244 -6.59 4.30 7.36
CA LEU A 244 -7.90 4.75 6.88
C LEU A 244 -8.58 3.71 5.99
N ARG A 245 -7.81 3.12 5.06
CA ARG A 245 -8.31 2.05 4.20
C ARG A 245 -8.62 0.77 5.01
N HIS A 246 -7.81 0.46 6.03
CA HIS A 246 -8.10 -0.65 6.94
C HIS A 246 -9.39 -0.41 7.72
N SER A 247 -9.59 0.81 8.23
CA SER A 247 -10.83 1.18 8.94
C SER A 247 -12.05 1.10 8.02
N TYR A 248 -11.95 1.58 6.77
CA TYR A 248 -13.00 1.41 5.77
C TYR A 248 -13.39 -0.06 5.57
N ALA A 249 -12.38 -0.91 5.35
CA ALA A 249 -12.61 -2.33 5.11
C ALA A 249 -13.25 -3.04 6.31
N THR A 250 -12.76 -2.74 7.51
CA THR A 250 -13.29 -3.33 8.75
C THR A 250 -14.72 -2.87 9.03
N HIS A 251 -14.99 -1.57 8.92
CA HIS A 251 -16.32 -1.02 9.16
C HIS A 251 -17.35 -1.52 8.14
N LEU A 252 -16.97 -1.76 6.89
CA LEU A 252 -17.87 -2.37 5.91
C LEU A 252 -18.21 -3.83 6.27
N LEU A 253 -17.24 -4.61 6.76
CA LEU A 253 -17.52 -5.97 7.26
C LEU A 253 -18.44 -5.95 8.47
N GLU A 254 -18.23 -5.03 9.40
CA GLU A 254 -19.08 -4.82 10.59
C GLU A 254 -20.50 -4.40 10.20
N GLN A 255 -20.68 -3.74 9.04
CA GLN A 255 -21.97 -3.43 8.46
C GLN A 255 -22.59 -4.61 7.68
N GLY A 256 -21.94 -5.77 7.65
CA GLY A 256 -22.45 -6.98 7.01
C GLY A 256 -22.13 -7.12 5.52
N ILE A 257 -21.22 -6.32 4.98
CA ILE A 257 -20.80 -6.51 3.57
C ILE A 257 -20.11 -7.87 3.40
N ASN A 258 -20.45 -8.56 2.31
CA ASN A 258 -19.81 -9.81 1.94
C ASN A 258 -18.32 -9.59 1.61
N ILE A 259 -17.47 -10.52 2.07
CA ILE A 259 -16.01 -10.43 1.91
C ILE A 259 -15.57 -10.45 0.43
N VAL A 260 -16.33 -11.09 -0.45
CA VAL A 260 -16.05 -11.09 -1.90
C VAL A 260 -16.30 -9.71 -2.48
N THR A 261 -17.42 -9.07 -2.13
CA THR A 261 -17.73 -7.68 -2.50
C THR A 261 -16.67 -6.73 -1.96
N LEU A 262 -16.24 -6.90 -0.70
CA LEU A 262 -15.17 -6.10 -0.11
C LEU A 262 -13.85 -6.26 -0.87
N LYS A 263 -13.49 -7.49 -1.27
CA LYS A 263 -12.31 -7.77 -2.10
C LYS A 263 -12.34 -6.97 -3.39
N GLU A 264 -13.48 -6.93 -4.09
CA GLU A 264 -13.65 -6.18 -5.35
C GLU A 264 -13.55 -4.66 -5.11
N LEU A 265 -14.24 -4.12 -4.10
CA LEU A 265 -14.17 -2.70 -3.72
C LEU A 265 -12.74 -2.27 -3.40
N LEU A 266 -11.97 -3.11 -2.71
CA LEU A 266 -10.58 -2.85 -2.38
C LEU A 266 -9.61 -3.09 -3.57
N GLY A 267 -10.03 -3.81 -4.61
CA GLY A 267 -9.17 -4.22 -5.73
C GLY A 267 -8.03 -5.11 -5.25
N HIS A 268 -8.35 -6.12 -4.44
CA HIS A 268 -7.39 -7.15 -4.03
C HIS A 268 -7.37 -8.28 -5.05
N ALA A 269 -6.18 -8.65 -5.52
CA ALA A 269 -6.01 -9.76 -6.45
C ALA A 269 -6.37 -11.11 -5.80
N SER A 270 -6.09 -11.27 -4.50
CA SER A 270 -6.37 -12.49 -3.74
C SER A 270 -7.29 -12.18 -2.55
N ILE A 271 -8.26 -13.06 -2.32
CA ILE A 271 -9.16 -13.00 -1.17
C ILE A 271 -8.41 -13.10 0.16
N ILE A 272 -7.30 -13.85 0.19
CA ILE A 272 -6.44 -14.00 1.37
C ILE A 272 -5.99 -12.63 1.92
N THR A 273 -5.77 -11.65 1.03
CA THR A 273 -5.41 -10.29 1.46
C THR A 273 -6.57 -9.60 2.18
N THR A 274 -7.81 -9.97 1.88
CA THR A 274 -9.01 -9.38 2.49
C THR A 274 -9.37 -10.09 3.79
N MET A 275 -9.04 -11.38 3.92
CA MET A 275 -9.35 -12.18 5.12
C MET A 275 -8.74 -11.63 6.40
N ILE A 276 -7.66 -10.83 6.32
CA ILE A 276 -7.07 -10.18 7.50
C ILE A 276 -8.07 -9.31 8.27
N TYR A 277 -9.08 -8.76 7.59
CA TYR A 277 -10.09 -7.93 8.21
C TYR A 277 -11.10 -8.73 9.04
N LEU A 278 -11.30 -10.03 8.75
CA LEU A 278 -12.14 -10.93 9.56
C LEU A 278 -11.59 -11.12 10.98
N HIS A 279 -10.26 -10.99 11.16
CA HIS A 279 -9.63 -11.12 12.47
C HIS A 279 -9.75 -9.87 13.35
N VAL A 280 -10.18 -8.74 12.78
CA VAL A 280 -10.27 -7.46 13.51
C VAL A 280 -11.66 -6.86 13.51
N ALA A 281 -12.54 -7.30 12.61
CA ALA A 281 -13.93 -6.86 12.56
C ALA A 281 -14.72 -7.44 13.73
N GLN A 282 -15.45 -6.59 14.41
CA GLN A 282 -16.44 -6.99 15.42
C GLN A 282 -17.77 -7.33 14.72
N CYS A 283 -17.77 -8.42 13.96
CA CYS A 283 -18.99 -8.87 13.31
C CYS A 283 -19.96 -9.36 14.40
N PRO A 284 -21.20 -8.85 14.44
CA PRO A 284 -22.22 -9.45 15.28
C PRO A 284 -22.33 -10.92 14.91
N LEU A 285 -22.31 -11.79 15.93
CA LEU A 285 -22.55 -13.23 15.74
C LEU A 285 -23.95 -13.38 15.16
N ILE A 286 -24.04 -13.51 13.83
CA ILE A 286 -25.26 -13.93 13.18
C ILE A 286 -25.48 -15.37 13.63
N LYS A 287 -26.42 -15.59 14.56
CA LYS A 287 -26.85 -16.96 14.92
C LYS A 287 -27.40 -17.57 13.61
N PRO A 288 -26.74 -18.56 13.03
CA PRO A 288 -27.25 -19.16 11.81
C PRO A 288 -28.56 -19.91 12.14
N HIS A 289 -29.64 -19.45 11.57
CA HIS A 289 -30.89 -20.22 11.55
C HIS A 289 -30.78 -21.33 10.52
N SER A 290 -31.18 -22.52 10.88
CA SER A 290 -31.21 -23.63 9.94
C SER A 290 -32.11 -23.28 8.73
N PRO A 291 -31.68 -23.54 7.49
CA PRO A 291 -32.57 -23.42 6.33
C PRO A 291 -33.85 -24.22 6.49
N LEU A 292 -33.79 -25.36 7.22
CA LEU A 292 -34.94 -26.21 7.52
C LEU A 292 -35.97 -25.48 8.38
N ASP A 293 -35.54 -24.70 9.37
CA ASP A 293 -36.44 -23.92 10.23
C ASP A 293 -37.22 -22.90 9.43
N ARG A 294 -36.61 -22.31 8.37
CA ARG A 294 -37.29 -21.41 7.44
C ARG A 294 -38.32 -22.13 6.58
N LEU A 295 -38.06 -23.36 6.13
CA LEU A 295 -38.97 -24.13 5.32
C LEU A 295 -40.27 -24.48 6.07
N TYR A 296 -40.17 -24.69 7.37
CA TYR A 296 -41.31 -25.05 8.23
C TYR A 296 -41.82 -23.90 9.07
N ASN A 297 -41.37 -22.64 8.80
CA ASN A 297 -41.72 -21.43 9.57
C ASN A 297 -41.53 -21.61 11.09
N PHE A 298 -40.49 -22.36 11.46
CA PHE A 298 -40.17 -22.62 12.87
C PHE A 298 -39.45 -21.39 13.45
N THR A 299 -40.21 -20.29 13.65
CA THR A 299 -39.76 -19.16 14.48
C THR A 299 -40.10 -19.49 15.90
N LYS A 300 -39.10 -19.70 16.76
CA LYS A 300 -39.36 -19.65 18.21
C LYS A 300 -39.81 -18.23 18.51
N ASP A 301 -41.08 -18.10 18.95
CA ASP A 301 -41.57 -16.95 19.70
C ASP A 301 -40.78 -16.90 21.03
N GLU A 302 -39.60 -16.36 21.04
CA GLU A 302 -38.88 -15.97 22.24
C GLU A 302 -39.06 -14.46 22.42
N ASP A 303 -40.24 -14.03 22.80
CA ASP A 303 -40.47 -12.76 23.49
C ASP A 303 -41.90 -12.74 24.07
N LYS A 304 -42.18 -13.69 24.98
CA LYS A 304 -43.29 -13.54 25.95
C LYS A 304 -42.94 -14.35 27.22
N VAL A 305 -42.13 -13.76 28.09
CA VAL A 305 -42.34 -13.83 29.55
C VAL A 305 -41.72 -12.57 30.15
#